data_6bd2962d4871285af9ca675edf4b1d44
#
_entry.id   6bd2962d4871285af9ca675edf4b1d44
#
_cell.length_a   1.000
_cell.length_b   1.000
_cell.length_c   1.000
_cell.angle_alpha   90.00
_cell.angle_beta   90.00
_cell.angle_gamma   90.00
#
_symmetry.space_group_name_H-M   'P 1'
#
loop_
_entity.id
_entity.type
_entity.pdbx_description
1 polymer ?
#
loop_
_entity_poly.entity_id
_entity_poly.type
_entity_poly.pdbx_seq_one_letter_code
_entity_poly.pdbx_strand_id
1 'polypeptide(L)'
;MDPIKNPYSPGAGSPPPELVGRDPVLEQARILLGRVKHKKPEKSMLLTGLRGVGKTVLLNEIKRMADNDGYRTIFLEAHEGKALGPLIAPHLRSLLYDLDRIAGTGDKVKRGLAVLRSFIGALKVSVGDVSIGLDIDPEKGSADSGDLEIDLPNLFVAIGEAAEDRKSAVAILIDEIQYFSQKELGALIMAMHKMQQCQLPVVLLGAGLPILPGMAGESKSYAERLFSFPNIGALSQENSVKALQEPAQAAGVAFEAAALDEVFHLTKGYPYFLQEWGYVAWNLATESPITLKIVQDAKNTVIARLDAIHVI
;
A
#
# COMPACT_ATOMS: atom_id res chain seq x y z
N MET A 1 -33.71 5.17 5.27
CA MET A 1 -33.54 3.74 4.91
C MET A 1 -32.84 3.02 6.04
N ASP A 2 -32.69 1.69 5.98
CA ASP A 2 -32.00 0.93 7.04
C ASP A 2 -30.50 1.27 7.08
N PRO A 3 -29.98 1.86 8.16
CA PRO A 3 -28.56 2.22 8.27
C PRO A 3 -27.62 1.01 8.28
N ILE A 4 -28.12 -0.19 8.66
CA ILE A 4 -27.32 -1.43 8.66
C ILE A 4 -27.00 -1.88 7.23
N LYS A 5 -27.88 -1.56 6.30
CA LYS A 5 -27.73 -1.90 4.87
C LYS A 5 -27.02 -0.82 4.06
N ASN A 6 -26.54 0.24 4.72
CA ASN A 6 -25.85 1.34 4.04
C ASN A 6 -24.55 0.81 3.39
N PRO A 7 -24.43 0.87 2.05
CA PRO A 7 -23.26 0.32 1.37
C PRO A 7 -22.02 1.20 1.48
N TYR A 8 -22.17 2.47 1.88
CA TYR A 8 -21.06 3.41 1.94
C TYR A 8 -20.32 3.31 3.27
N SER A 9 -19.01 3.31 3.22
CA SER A 9 -18.13 3.13 4.37
C SER A 9 -17.05 4.23 4.40
N PRO A 10 -17.42 5.46 4.79
CA PRO A 10 -16.44 6.53 4.94
C PRO A 10 -15.52 6.23 6.12
N GLY A 11 -14.28 5.88 5.86
CA GLY A 11 -13.29 5.56 6.89
C GLY A 11 -11.87 5.49 6.31
N ALA A 12 -10.86 5.60 7.17
CA ALA A 12 -9.47 5.47 6.77
C ALA A 12 -9.18 4.01 6.35
N GLY A 13 -8.83 3.81 5.08
CA GLY A 13 -8.46 2.49 4.55
C GLY A 13 -9.62 1.50 4.40
N SER A 14 -10.86 1.88 4.70
CA SER A 14 -12.03 1.02 4.45
C SER A 14 -12.18 0.78 2.94
N PRO A 15 -12.28 -0.48 2.48
CA PRO A 15 -12.51 -0.75 1.07
C PRO A 15 -13.88 -0.18 0.67
N PRO A 16 -13.94 0.66 -0.38
CA PRO A 16 -15.23 1.07 -0.93
C PRO A 16 -15.91 -0.15 -1.57
N PRO A 17 -17.22 -0.11 -1.74
CA PRO A 17 -17.93 -1.18 -2.43
C PRO A 17 -17.39 -1.44 -3.84
N GLU A 18 -16.93 -0.38 -4.53
CA GLU A 18 -16.42 -0.43 -5.90
C GLU A 18 -15.13 0.41 -6.05
N LEU A 19 -14.11 -0.16 -6.70
CA LEU A 19 -12.84 0.49 -7.04
C LEU A 19 -12.88 1.12 -8.43
N VAL A 20 -13.88 1.93 -8.69
CA VAL A 20 -14.16 2.52 -10.01
C VAL A 20 -13.02 3.45 -10.44
N GLY A 21 -12.67 3.40 -11.74
CA GLY A 21 -11.72 4.32 -12.36
C GLY A 21 -10.26 4.13 -11.96
N ARG A 22 -9.91 2.97 -11.41
CA ARG A 22 -8.54 2.60 -11.01
C ARG A 22 -7.93 1.51 -11.89
N ASP A 23 -8.66 1.02 -12.88
CA ASP A 23 -8.25 -0.07 -13.79
C ASP A 23 -6.87 0.16 -14.42
N PRO A 24 -6.47 1.37 -14.90
CA PRO A 24 -5.16 1.56 -15.50
C PRO A 24 -4.01 1.33 -14.52
N VAL A 25 -4.19 1.70 -13.26
CA VAL A 25 -3.17 1.52 -12.20
C VAL A 25 -3.11 0.06 -11.77
N LEU A 26 -4.26 -0.60 -11.65
CA LEU A 26 -4.33 -2.04 -11.32
C LEU A 26 -3.74 -2.89 -12.46
N GLU A 27 -3.99 -2.54 -13.72
CA GLU A 27 -3.37 -3.23 -14.85
C GLU A 27 -1.85 -3.04 -14.89
N GLN A 28 -1.37 -1.83 -14.61
CA GLN A 28 0.08 -1.59 -14.48
C GLN A 28 0.69 -2.43 -13.35
N ALA A 29 0.01 -2.53 -12.20
CA ALA A 29 0.44 -3.39 -11.09
C ALA A 29 0.44 -4.87 -11.50
N ARG A 30 -0.58 -5.34 -12.21
CA ARG A 30 -0.67 -6.72 -12.73
C ARG A 30 0.50 -7.06 -13.65
N ILE A 31 0.84 -6.14 -14.56
CA ILE A 31 1.97 -6.32 -15.49
C ILE A 31 3.28 -6.36 -14.70
N LEU A 32 3.48 -5.44 -13.75
CA LEU A 32 4.66 -5.40 -12.88
C LEU A 32 4.86 -6.73 -12.16
N LEU A 33 3.82 -7.21 -11.45
CA LEU A 33 3.86 -8.49 -10.73
C LEU A 33 4.17 -9.64 -11.69
N GLY A 34 3.45 -9.75 -12.80
CA GLY A 34 3.68 -10.79 -13.79
C GLY A 34 5.13 -10.80 -14.34
N ARG A 35 5.68 -9.64 -14.65
CA ARG A 35 7.05 -9.53 -15.18
C ARG A 35 8.11 -9.93 -14.15
N VAL A 36 8.02 -9.42 -12.92
CA VAL A 36 8.98 -9.74 -11.85
C VAL A 36 8.96 -11.22 -11.51
N LYS A 37 7.79 -11.85 -11.44
CA LYS A 37 7.66 -13.30 -11.24
C LYS A 37 8.35 -14.12 -12.34
N HIS A 38 8.38 -13.60 -13.56
CA HIS A 38 9.08 -14.23 -14.69
C HIS A 38 10.52 -13.72 -14.84
N LYS A 39 11.13 -13.13 -13.81
CA LYS A 39 12.51 -12.61 -13.79
C LYS A 39 12.78 -11.54 -14.88
N LYS A 40 11.73 -10.85 -15.31
CA LYS A 40 11.86 -9.73 -16.25
C LYS A 40 11.90 -8.43 -15.46
N PRO A 41 12.95 -7.61 -15.60
CA PRO A 41 13.03 -6.34 -14.90
C PRO A 41 11.82 -5.45 -15.21
N GLU A 42 11.26 -4.85 -14.14
CA GLU A 42 10.20 -3.87 -14.24
C GLU A 42 10.37 -2.83 -13.12
N LYS A 43 9.89 -1.62 -13.36
CA LYS A 43 9.94 -0.55 -12.35
C LYS A 43 9.00 -0.87 -11.19
N SER A 44 9.50 -0.85 -9.97
CA SER A 44 8.67 -0.81 -8.77
C SER A 44 7.72 0.39 -8.81
N MET A 45 6.59 0.34 -8.08
CA MET A 45 5.52 1.34 -8.20
C MET A 45 5.31 2.05 -6.88
N LEU A 46 5.33 3.39 -6.91
CA LEU A 46 5.04 4.25 -5.77
C LEU A 46 3.82 5.13 -6.09
N LEU A 47 2.66 4.78 -5.55
CA LEU A 47 1.41 5.52 -5.72
C LEU A 47 1.52 6.89 -5.04
N THR A 48 1.25 7.96 -5.77
CA THR A 48 1.29 9.31 -5.23
C THR A 48 -0.08 9.96 -5.26
N GLY A 49 -0.38 10.78 -4.27
CA GLY A 49 -1.66 11.49 -4.23
C GLY A 49 -1.95 12.09 -2.87
N LEU A 50 -2.92 12.97 -2.80
CA LEU A 50 -3.39 13.58 -1.55
C LEU A 50 -4.01 12.53 -0.61
N ARG A 51 -4.25 12.89 0.65
CA ARG A 51 -4.97 12.04 1.59
C ARG A 51 -6.42 11.87 1.14
N GLY A 52 -7.01 10.70 1.37
CA GLY A 52 -8.41 10.41 1.04
C GLY A 52 -8.70 10.08 -0.44
N VAL A 53 -7.69 10.03 -1.34
CA VAL A 53 -7.89 9.63 -2.75
C VAL A 53 -7.92 8.11 -2.97
N GLY A 54 -7.75 7.31 -1.92
CA GLY A 54 -7.84 5.84 -1.98
C GLY A 54 -6.52 5.11 -2.22
N LYS A 55 -5.35 5.70 -1.92
CA LYS A 55 -4.03 5.05 -2.09
C LYS A 55 -3.91 3.75 -1.29
N THR A 56 -4.24 3.78 0.01
CA THR A 56 -4.23 2.61 0.90
C THR A 56 -5.12 1.50 0.39
N VAL A 57 -6.30 1.84 -0.12
CA VAL A 57 -7.26 0.89 -0.69
C VAL A 57 -6.68 0.22 -1.93
N LEU A 58 -6.07 1.01 -2.84
CA LEU A 58 -5.38 0.49 -4.02
C LEU A 58 -4.21 -0.41 -3.64
N LEU A 59 -3.43 -0.02 -2.65
CA LEU A 59 -2.28 -0.80 -2.19
C LEU A 59 -2.73 -2.16 -1.62
N ASN A 60 -3.85 -2.19 -0.87
CA ASN A 60 -4.46 -3.43 -0.39
C ASN A 60 -4.98 -4.31 -1.53
N GLU A 61 -5.59 -3.72 -2.56
CA GLU A 61 -6.03 -4.47 -3.73
C GLU A 61 -4.85 -5.06 -4.50
N ILE A 62 -3.76 -4.30 -4.70
CA ILE A 62 -2.53 -4.79 -5.31
C ILE A 62 -1.91 -5.91 -4.47
N LYS A 63 -1.96 -5.80 -3.13
CA LYS A 63 -1.56 -6.89 -2.24
C LYS A 63 -2.37 -8.15 -2.50
N ARG A 64 -3.70 -8.04 -2.58
CA ARG A 64 -4.59 -9.18 -2.88
C ARG A 64 -4.25 -9.82 -4.23
N MET A 65 -3.96 -9.00 -5.25
CA MET A 65 -3.51 -9.50 -6.55
C MET A 65 -2.19 -10.28 -6.43
N ALA A 66 -1.22 -9.74 -5.69
CA ALA A 66 0.07 -10.40 -5.44
C ALA A 66 -0.11 -11.73 -4.69
N ASP A 67 -0.94 -11.76 -3.63
CA ASP A 67 -1.25 -12.98 -2.88
C ASP A 67 -1.86 -14.06 -3.79
N ASN A 68 -2.82 -13.69 -4.64
CA ASN A 68 -3.47 -14.59 -5.61
C ASN A 68 -2.47 -15.12 -6.65
N ASP A 69 -1.48 -14.32 -7.03
CA ASP A 69 -0.39 -14.72 -7.93
C ASP A 69 0.70 -15.55 -7.23
N GLY A 70 0.55 -15.84 -5.94
CA GLY A 70 1.48 -16.66 -5.17
C GLY A 70 2.73 -15.95 -4.68
N TYR A 71 2.70 -14.62 -4.62
CA TYR A 71 3.72 -13.83 -3.93
C TYR A 71 3.64 -14.06 -2.43
N ARG A 72 4.77 -13.93 -1.75
CA ARG A 72 4.82 -13.68 -0.31
C ARG A 72 4.78 -12.18 -0.09
N THR A 73 3.76 -11.70 0.59
CA THR A 73 3.53 -10.28 0.76
C THR A 73 3.86 -9.80 2.16
N ILE A 74 4.45 -8.61 2.23
CA ILE A 74 4.61 -7.83 3.47
C ILE A 74 3.84 -6.53 3.29
N PHE A 75 3.04 -6.14 4.26
CA PHE A 75 2.39 -4.84 4.30
C PHE A 75 2.83 -4.08 5.53
N LEU A 76 3.37 -2.88 5.32
CA LEU A 76 3.86 -1.97 6.35
C LEU A 76 3.17 -0.62 6.20
N GLU A 77 2.99 0.08 7.31
CA GLU A 77 2.67 1.50 7.32
C GLU A 77 3.81 2.25 8.00
N ALA A 78 4.40 3.19 7.27
CA ALA A 78 5.43 4.06 7.82
C ALA A 78 4.80 5.08 8.76
N HIS A 79 5.44 5.33 9.90
CA HIS A 79 4.97 6.28 10.90
C HIS A 79 6.07 7.24 11.28
N GLU A 80 5.68 8.44 11.63
CA GLU A 80 6.59 9.42 12.19
C GLU A 80 7.31 8.86 13.42
N GLY A 81 8.64 9.02 13.46
CA GLY A 81 9.48 8.55 14.57
C GLY A 81 9.77 7.05 14.61
N LYS A 82 9.27 6.25 13.66
CA LYS A 82 9.61 4.82 13.55
C LYS A 82 10.59 4.58 12.40
N ALA A 83 11.78 4.07 12.73
CA ALA A 83 12.80 3.76 11.73
C ALA A 83 12.43 2.52 10.91
N LEU A 84 12.82 2.52 9.62
CA LEU A 84 12.56 1.44 8.67
C LEU A 84 13.10 0.08 9.14
N GLY A 85 14.34 0.02 9.64
CA GLY A 85 14.97 -1.24 10.02
C GLY A 85 14.16 -2.02 11.06
N PRO A 86 13.88 -1.44 12.26
CA PRO A 86 13.03 -2.07 13.27
C PRO A 86 11.61 -2.36 12.79
N LEU A 87 11.06 -1.53 11.89
CA LEU A 87 9.71 -1.72 11.35
C LEU A 87 9.63 -2.94 10.43
N ILE A 88 10.60 -3.12 9.53
CA ILE A 88 10.56 -4.17 8.52
C ILE A 88 11.04 -5.54 9.04
N ALA A 89 11.97 -5.57 9.99
CA ALA A 89 12.63 -6.81 10.43
C ALA A 89 11.67 -7.91 10.93
N PRO A 90 10.64 -7.64 11.74
CA PRO A 90 9.69 -8.66 12.16
C PRO A 90 8.91 -9.29 10.99
N HIS A 91 8.57 -8.48 9.99
CA HIS A 91 7.84 -8.94 8.81
C HIS A 91 8.72 -9.80 7.89
N LEU A 92 10.00 -9.41 7.71
CA LEU A 92 10.97 -10.20 6.95
C LEU A 92 11.24 -11.56 7.62
N ARG A 93 11.27 -11.59 8.96
CA ARG A 93 11.35 -12.84 9.71
C ARG A 93 10.15 -13.76 9.42
N SER A 94 8.93 -13.22 9.53
CA SER A 94 7.71 -13.99 9.25
C SER A 94 7.71 -14.54 7.83
N LEU A 95 8.09 -13.71 6.86
CA LEU A 95 8.21 -14.09 5.46
C LEU A 95 9.21 -15.24 5.24
N LEU A 96 10.38 -15.19 5.86
CA LEU A 96 11.39 -16.24 5.75
C LEU A 96 10.89 -17.57 6.33
N TYR A 97 10.19 -17.54 7.47
CA TYR A 97 9.54 -18.75 8.02
C TYR A 97 8.42 -19.28 7.11
N ASP A 98 7.66 -18.42 6.45
CA ASP A 98 6.64 -18.86 5.51
C ASP A 98 7.25 -19.50 4.26
N LEU A 99 8.41 -19.02 3.81
CA LEU A 99 9.20 -19.65 2.75
C LEU A 99 9.75 -21.02 3.18
N ASP A 100 10.11 -21.19 4.46
CA ASP A 100 10.60 -22.46 5.00
C ASP A 100 9.53 -23.56 4.99
N ARG A 101 8.28 -23.21 5.30
CA ARG A 101 7.15 -24.14 5.33
C ARG A 101 6.81 -24.79 3.98
N ILE A 102 7.22 -24.18 2.86
CA ILE A 102 6.84 -24.66 1.53
C ILE A 102 7.50 -26.01 1.17
N ALA A 103 8.76 -26.24 1.57
CA ALA A 103 9.52 -27.43 1.13
C ALA A 103 10.59 -27.90 2.14
N GLY A 104 10.38 -27.65 3.44
CA GLY A 104 11.37 -27.95 4.48
C GLY A 104 12.54 -26.95 4.52
N THR A 105 13.40 -27.07 5.53
CA THR A 105 14.46 -26.09 5.80
C THR A 105 15.53 -26.10 4.70
N GLY A 106 15.50 -25.13 3.80
CA GLY A 106 16.50 -24.99 2.74
C GLY A 106 17.67 -24.11 3.18
N ASP A 107 18.85 -24.34 2.59
CA ASP A 107 20.07 -23.60 2.94
C ASP A 107 19.93 -22.09 2.66
N LYS A 108 19.22 -21.70 1.59
CA LYS A 108 18.97 -20.29 1.27
C LYS A 108 18.06 -19.59 2.29
N VAL A 109 17.04 -20.26 2.81
CA VAL A 109 16.17 -19.72 3.87
C VAL A 109 16.95 -19.60 5.18
N LYS A 110 17.74 -20.61 5.56
CA LYS A 110 18.61 -20.53 6.73
C LYS A 110 19.58 -19.35 6.62
N ARG A 111 20.21 -19.19 5.46
CA ARG A 111 21.08 -18.05 5.20
C ARG A 111 20.32 -16.73 5.31
N GLY A 112 19.12 -16.61 4.75
CA GLY A 112 18.27 -15.44 4.90
C GLY A 112 18.00 -15.06 6.35
N LEU A 113 17.70 -16.06 7.20
CA LEU A 113 17.51 -15.87 8.64
C LEU A 113 18.80 -15.46 9.36
N ALA A 114 19.95 -16.02 8.98
CA ALA A 114 21.27 -15.67 9.53
C ALA A 114 21.67 -14.22 9.19
N VAL A 115 21.43 -13.80 7.92
CA VAL A 115 21.65 -12.42 7.47
C VAL A 115 20.69 -11.45 8.17
N LEU A 116 19.43 -11.82 8.35
CA LEU A 116 18.46 -11.02 9.09
C LEU A 116 18.89 -10.85 10.56
N ARG A 117 19.43 -11.91 11.20
CA ARG A 117 19.97 -11.82 12.55
C ARG A 117 21.15 -10.85 12.63
N SER A 118 22.06 -10.88 11.67
CA SER A 118 23.17 -9.93 11.56
C SER A 118 22.66 -8.48 11.43
N PHE A 119 21.70 -8.26 10.53
CA PHE A 119 21.05 -6.96 10.32
C PHE A 119 20.45 -6.39 11.60
N ILE A 120 19.69 -7.21 12.34
CA ILE A 120 19.08 -6.79 13.60
C ILE A 120 20.12 -6.45 14.65
N GLY A 121 21.19 -7.26 14.74
CA GLY A 121 22.30 -7.00 15.66
C GLY A 121 23.05 -5.69 15.37
N ALA A 122 23.09 -5.26 14.11
CA ALA A 122 23.71 -4.00 13.67
C ALA A 122 22.83 -2.77 13.87
N LEU A 123 21.51 -2.96 13.93
CA LEU A 123 20.59 -1.88 14.28
C LEU A 123 20.84 -1.48 15.74
N LYS A 124 21.66 -0.46 15.98
CA LYS A 124 22.02 0.08 17.32
C LYS A 124 20.82 0.65 18.11
N VAL A 125 19.63 0.34 17.71
CA VAL A 125 18.41 0.67 18.43
C VAL A 125 18.25 -0.39 19.51
N SER A 126 18.11 0.04 20.76
CA SER A 126 17.51 -0.79 21.80
C SER A 126 16.08 -1.11 21.35
N VAL A 127 15.95 -2.14 20.54
CA VAL A 127 14.67 -2.73 20.19
C VAL A 127 14.20 -3.34 21.48
N GLY A 128 13.42 -2.58 22.25
CA GLY A 128 12.82 -3.08 23.47
C GLY A 128 12.17 -4.42 23.14
N ASP A 129 12.66 -5.50 23.79
CA ASP A 129 12.09 -6.85 23.79
C ASP A 129 11.72 -7.52 22.45
N VAL A 130 12.29 -7.12 21.33
CA VAL A 130 12.34 -8.01 20.17
C VAL A 130 13.53 -8.95 20.39
N SER A 131 13.46 -9.80 21.40
CA SER A 131 14.16 -11.08 21.40
C SER A 131 13.54 -11.86 20.22
N ILE A 132 14.06 -11.58 19.02
CA ILE A 132 13.74 -12.37 17.84
C ILE A 132 14.41 -13.71 18.16
N GLY A 133 13.60 -14.65 18.63
CA GLY A 133 14.02 -16.03 18.92
C GLY A 133 14.44 -16.73 17.64
N LEU A 134 15.54 -16.24 17.05
CA LEU A 134 16.24 -16.89 15.95
C LEU A 134 17.34 -17.73 16.57
N ASP A 135 17.12 -19.02 16.67
CA ASP A 135 18.11 -20.00 17.10
C ASP A 135 19.04 -20.38 15.93
N ILE A 136 19.61 -19.35 15.29
CA ILE A 136 20.50 -19.45 14.14
C ILE A 136 21.67 -18.49 14.38
N ASP A 137 22.89 -18.91 14.09
CA ASP A 137 24.06 -18.03 14.18
C ASP A 137 24.03 -16.91 13.13
N PRO A 138 24.47 -15.69 13.46
CA PRO A 138 24.50 -14.58 12.51
C PRO A 138 25.57 -14.83 11.43
N GLU A 139 25.25 -14.48 10.18
CA GLU A 139 26.22 -14.47 9.08
C GLU A 139 27.04 -13.18 9.14
N LYS A 140 28.23 -13.26 9.77
CA LYS A 140 29.11 -12.09 9.95
C LYS A 140 29.59 -11.54 8.61
N GLY A 141 29.67 -10.20 8.51
CA GLY A 141 30.13 -9.48 7.33
C GLY A 141 29.10 -9.38 6.20
N SER A 142 27.85 -9.79 6.43
CA SER A 142 26.81 -9.76 5.38
C SER A 142 25.91 -8.50 5.44
N ALA A 143 25.32 -8.19 6.58
CA ALA A 143 24.43 -7.06 6.78
C ALA A 143 24.58 -6.50 8.21
N ASP A 144 25.82 -6.32 8.66
CA ASP A 144 26.20 -5.97 10.02
C ASP A 144 27.13 -4.75 10.12
N SER A 145 27.19 -3.94 9.06
CA SER A 145 28.00 -2.73 9.03
C SER A 145 27.45 -1.60 9.91
N GLY A 146 26.16 -1.60 10.20
CA GLY A 146 25.43 -0.53 10.87
C GLY A 146 25.09 0.63 9.93
N ASP A 147 25.34 0.48 8.63
CA ASP A 147 24.90 1.41 7.60
C ASP A 147 23.73 0.79 6.79
N LEU A 148 22.55 1.39 6.95
CA LEU A 148 21.31 0.89 6.33
C LEU A 148 21.41 0.84 4.79
N GLU A 149 22.15 1.75 4.16
CA GLU A 149 22.34 1.77 2.71
C GLU A 149 23.20 0.60 2.19
N ILE A 150 23.98 -0.03 3.07
CA ILE A 150 24.78 -1.22 2.78
C ILE A 150 24.02 -2.47 3.20
N ASP A 151 23.47 -2.46 4.41
CA ASP A 151 22.93 -3.66 5.05
C ASP A 151 21.58 -4.09 4.46
N LEU A 152 20.69 -3.13 4.15
CA LEU A 152 19.36 -3.44 3.60
C LEU A 152 19.42 -4.09 2.19
N PRO A 153 20.24 -3.60 1.24
CA PRO A 153 20.46 -4.29 -0.03
C PRO A 153 20.96 -5.72 0.13
N ASN A 154 21.90 -5.98 1.04
CA ASN A 154 22.44 -7.32 1.28
C ASN A 154 21.37 -8.26 1.88
N LEU A 155 20.58 -7.77 2.83
CA LEU A 155 19.45 -8.51 3.39
C LEU A 155 18.41 -8.85 2.30
N PHE A 156 18.08 -7.89 1.43
CA PHE A 156 17.13 -8.13 0.34
C PHE A 156 17.64 -9.16 -0.66
N VAL A 157 18.96 -9.19 -0.95
CA VAL A 157 19.55 -10.26 -1.76
C VAL A 157 19.31 -11.63 -1.14
N ALA A 158 19.61 -11.79 0.15
CA ALA A 158 19.41 -13.07 0.84
C ALA A 158 17.93 -13.52 0.82
N ILE A 159 17.00 -12.58 0.98
CA ILE A 159 15.56 -12.83 0.91
C ILE A 159 15.14 -13.21 -0.52
N GLY A 160 15.63 -12.47 -1.52
CA GLY A 160 15.34 -12.73 -2.93
C GLY A 160 15.84 -14.10 -3.38
N GLU A 161 17.06 -14.48 -2.97
CA GLU A 161 17.63 -15.83 -3.22
C GLU A 161 16.80 -16.93 -2.54
N ALA A 162 16.32 -16.68 -1.29
CA ALA A 162 15.45 -17.63 -0.60
C ALA A 162 14.10 -17.79 -1.31
N ALA A 163 13.51 -16.69 -1.78
CA ALA A 163 12.26 -16.72 -2.54
C ALA A 163 12.43 -17.45 -3.87
N GLU A 164 13.50 -17.17 -4.60
CA GLU A 164 13.83 -17.83 -5.87
C GLU A 164 14.00 -19.35 -5.70
N ASP A 165 14.74 -19.78 -4.67
CA ASP A 165 14.93 -21.20 -4.33
C ASP A 165 13.59 -21.91 -4.10
N ARG A 166 12.63 -21.20 -3.52
CA ARG A 166 11.27 -21.68 -3.27
C ARG A 166 10.30 -21.49 -4.45
N LYS A 167 10.79 -21.06 -5.61
CA LYS A 167 9.97 -20.74 -6.79
C LYS A 167 8.84 -19.77 -6.45
N SER A 168 9.10 -18.86 -5.54
CA SER A 168 8.19 -17.83 -5.06
C SER A 168 8.73 -16.44 -5.42
N ALA A 169 7.93 -15.42 -5.20
CA ALA A 169 8.33 -14.03 -5.34
C ALA A 169 7.89 -13.25 -4.07
N VAL A 170 8.49 -12.09 -3.86
CA VAL A 170 8.21 -11.25 -2.69
C VAL A 170 7.70 -9.90 -3.14
N ALA A 171 6.57 -9.48 -2.58
CA ALA A 171 6.07 -8.12 -2.73
C ALA A 171 6.08 -7.41 -1.37
N ILE A 172 6.83 -6.32 -1.29
CA ILE A 172 6.92 -5.46 -0.12
C ILE A 172 6.03 -4.25 -0.39
N LEU A 173 4.97 -4.09 0.41
CA LEU A 173 4.01 -3.00 0.29
C LEU A 173 4.20 -2.06 1.47
N ILE A 174 4.41 -0.76 1.19
CA ILE A 174 4.66 0.25 2.21
C ILE A 174 3.70 1.42 2.00
N ASP A 175 2.81 1.66 2.96
CA ASP A 175 1.98 2.85 2.97
C ASP A 175 2.65 4.01 3.70
N GLU A 176 2.23 5.24 3.40
CA GLU A 176 2.73 6.49 4.00
C GLU A 176 4.27 6.64 3.94
N ILE A 177 4.89 6.18 2.86
CA ILE A 177 6.35 6.04 2.67
C ILE A 177 7.11 7.38 2.85
N GLN A 178 6.44 8.53 2.74
CA GLN A 178 7.04 9.85 2.97
C GLN A 178 7.47 10.09 4.43
N TYR A 179 7.08 9.25 5.37
CA TYR A 179 7.55 9.34 6.75
C TYR A 179 8.96 8.80 6.95
N PHE A 180 9.51 8.10 5.98
CA PHE A 180 10.90 7.68 6.04
C PHE A 180 11.85 8.86 5.79
N SER A 181 12.96 8.86 6.50
CA SER A 181 14.05 9.80 6.26
C SER A 181 14.67 9.59 4.88
N GLN A 182 15.38 10.60 4.39
CA GLN A 182 16.11 10.55 3.13
C GLN A 182 17.07 9.35 3.06
N LYS A 183 17.75 9.02 4.19
CA LYS A 183 18.66 7.87 4.28
C LYS A 183 17.91 6.54 4.16
N GLU A 184 16.76 6.41 4.79
CA GLU A 184 15.96 5.18 4.74
C GLU A 184 15.33 4.96 3.35
N LEU A 185 14.84 6.03 2.76
CA LEU A 185 14.34 6.00 1.38
C LEU A 185 15.49 5.66 0.40
N GLY A 186 16.68 6.25 0.61
CA GLY A 186 17.89 5.92 -0.13
C GLY A 186 18.26 4.43 -0.04
N ALA A 187 18.20 3.86 1.16
CA ALA A 187 18.47 2.44 1.38
C ALA A 187 17.46 1.53 0.65
N LEU A 188 16.17 1.87 0.66
CA LEU A 188 15.14 1.15 -0.11
C LEU A 188 15.41 1.22 -1.61
N ILE A 189 15.75 2.41 -2.13
CA ILE A 189 16.08 2.61 -3.54
C ILE A 189 17.28 1.76 -3.93
N MET A 190 18.35 1.74 -3.11
CA MET A 190 19.54 0.92 -3.35
C MET A 190 19.21 -0.57 -3.28
N ALA A 191 18.38 -1.01 -2.35
CA ALA A 191 17.94 -2.38 -2.26
C ALA A 191 17.19 -2.81 -3.53
N MET A 192 16.24 -2.01 -4.00
CA MET A 192 15.49 -2.33 -5.22
C MET A 192 16.37 -2.29 -6.48
N HIS A 193 17.34 -1.37 -6.56
CA HIS A 193 18.33 -1.37 -7.62
C HIS A 193 19.12 -2.69 -7.65
N LYS A 194 19.55 -3.18 -6.47
CA LYS A 194 20.24 -4.44 -6.34
C LYS A 194 19.37 -5.63 -6.76
N MET A 195 18.08 -5.62 -6.42
CA MET A 195 17.12 -6.66 -6.86
C MET A 195 17.03 -6.73 -8.38
N GLN A 196 16.93 -5.58 -9.06
CA GLN A 196 16.90 -5.54 -10.52
C GLN A 196 18.22 -6.03 -11.14
N GLN A 197 19.37 -5.62 -10.61
CA GLN A 197 20.68 -6.06 -11.09
C GLN A 197 20.88 -7.58 -10.98
N CYS A 198 20.44 -8.17 -9.86
CA CYS A 198 20.54 -9.60 -9.58
C CYS A 198 19.37 -10.40 -10.18
N GLN A 199 18.39 -9.75 -10.81
CA GLN A 199 17.16 -10.36 -11.35
C GLN A 199 16.40 -11.20 -10.33
N LEU A 200 16.41 -10.77 -9.06
CA LEU A 200 15.73 -11.46 -7.96
C LEU A 200 14.25 -11.09 -7.94
N PRO A 201 13.37 -12.04 -7.60
CA PRO A 201 11.93 -11.86 -7.67
C PRO A 201 11.37 -11.09 -6.46
N VAL A 202 11.85 -9.86 -6.28
CA VAL A 202 11.40 -8.94 -5.22
C VAL A 202 10.92 -7.65 -5.83
N VAL A 203 9.73 -7.17 -5.44
CA VAL A 203 9.15 -5.92 -5.89
C VAL A 203 8.75 -5.04 -4.71
N LEU A 204 8.91 -3.73 -4.86
CA LEU A 204 8.43 -2.72 -3.91
C LEU A 204 7.22 -2.00 -4.50
N LEU A 205 6.15 -1.97 -3.72
CA LEU A 205 4.94 -1.23 -4.00
C LEU A 205 4.74 -0.23 -2.84
N GLY A 206 4.63 1.04 -3.12
CA GLY A 206 4.48 2.02 -2.06
C GLY A 206 3.34 3.00 -2.32
N ALA A 207 2.92 3.71 -1.28
CA ALA A 207 2.00 4.81 -1.38
C ALA A 207 2.46 5.99 -0.50
N GLY A 208 2.23 7.21 -1.00
CA GLY A 208 2.63 8.40 -0.26
C GLY A 208 2.06 9.69 -0.83
N LEU A 209 2.47 10.81 -0.26
CA LEU A 209 2.06 12.15 -0.67
C LEU A 209 2.70 12.55 -2.01
N PRO A 210 2.18 13.58 -2.71
CA PRO A 210 2.71 14.05 -3.99
C PRO A 210 4.16 14.52 -3.97
N ILE A 211 4.76 14.76 -2.80
CA ILE A 211 6.17 15.12 -2.63
C ILE A 211 7.13 13.92 -2.85
N LEU A 212 6.61 12.69 -2.85
CA LEU A 212 7.40 11.46 -2.88
C LEU A 212 8.37 11.33 -4.07
N PRO A 213 8.00 11.70 -5.32
CA PRO A 213 8.95 11.68 -6.43
C PRO A 213 10.15 12.58 -6.21
N GLY A 214 9.94 13.80 -5.67
CA GLY A 214 11.03 14.72 -5.31
C GLY A 214 11.95 14.14 -4.23
N MET A 215 11.38 13.61 -3.14
CA MET A 215 12.13 12.95 -2.07
C MET A 215 12.97 11.77 -2.58
N ALA A 216 12.41 10.96 -3.47
CA ALA A 216 13.13 9.84 -4.07
C ALA A 216 14.30 10.31 -4.95
N GLY A 217 14.10 11.33 -5.78
CA GLY A 217 15.13 11.94 -6.62
C GLY A 217 16.27 12.61 -5.80
N GLU A 218 15.92 13.27 -4.71
CA GLU A 218 16.90 13.84 -3.77
C GLU A 218 17.70 12.76 -3.03
N SER A 219 17.05 11.64 -2.69
CA SER A 219 17.71 10.51 -2.03
C SER A 219 18.69 9.81 -2.97
N LYS A 220 18.28 9.53 -4.20
CA LYS A 220 19.13 8.91 -5.25
C LYS A 220 18.69 9.41 -6.64
N SER A 221 19.59 10.05 -7.36
CA SER A 221 19.34 10.66 -8.68
C SER A 221 18.82 9.71 -9.76
N TYR A 222 18.98 8.41 -9.57
CA TYR A 222 18.50 7.37 -10.50
C TYR A 222 17.14 6.76 -10.10
N ALA A 223 16.50 7.25 -9.05
CA ALA A 223 15.23 6.72 -8.56
C ALA A 223 14.13 6.69 -9.65
N GLU A 224 14.05 7.71 -10.50
CA GLU A 224 13.08 7.79 -11.60
C GLU A 224 13.21 6.65 -12.63
N ARG A 225 14.39 6.03 -12.72
CA ARG A 225 14.61 4.87 -13.58
C ARG A 225 14.18 3.56 -12.95
N LEU A 226 14.10 3.51 -11.61
CA LEU A 226 13.75 2.32 -10.83
C LEU A 226 12.27 2.27 -10.45
N PHE A 227 11.61 3.44 -10.39
CA PHE A 227 10.24 3.55 -9.93
C PHE A 227 9.34 4.23 -10.97
N SER A 228 8.10 3.79 -11.02
CA SER A 228 6.97 4.53 -11.60
C SER A 228 6.20 5.22 -10.48
N PHE A 229 5.66 6.39 -10.76
CA PHE A 229 4.92 7.22 -9.79
C PHE A 229 3.51 7.53 -10.29
N PRO A 230 2.60 6.54 -10.34
CA PRO A 230 1.21 6.81 -10.73
C PRO A 230 0.57 7.81 -9.77
N ASN A 231 0.00 8.87 -10.36
CA ASN A 231 -0.73 9.87 -9.59
C ASN A 231 -2.19 9.44 -9.39
N ILE A 232 -2.58 9.29 -8.13
CA ILE A 232 -3.93 8.91 -7.70
C ILE A 232 -4.67 10.19 -7.31
N GLY A 233 -5.63 10.57 -8.12
CA GLY A 233 -6.42 11.80 -7.94
C GLY A 233 -7.91 11.54 -7.73
N ALA A 234 -8.68 12.61 -7.84
CA ALA A 234 -10.13 12.57 -7.86
C ALA A 234 -10.67 11.72 -9.03
N LEU A 235 -11.84 11.18 -8.88
CA LEU A 235 -12.55 10.43 -9.91
C LEU A 235 -13.16 11.42 -10.96
N SER A 236 -13.27 10.97 -12.19
CA SER A 236 -14.08 11.68 -13.20
C SER A 236 -15.56 11.71 -12.79
N GLN A 237 -16.35 12.57 -13.42
CA GLN A 237 -17.78 12.62 -13.17
C GLN A 237 -18.45 11.25 -13.39
N GLU A 238 -18.14 10.59 -14.51
CA GLU A 238 -18.65 9.26 -14.83
C GLU A 238 -18.31 8.25 -13.73
N ASN A 239 -17.06 8.19 -13.29
CA ASN A 239 -16.61 7.27 -12.25
C ASN A 239 -17.18 7.64 -10.87
N SER A 240 -17.40 8.92 -10.58
CA SER A 240 -18.06 9.38 -9.35
C SER A 240 -19.51 8.95 -9.28
N VAL A 241 -20.22 9.04 -10.41
CA VAL A 241 -21.59 8.54 -10.54
C VAL A 241 -21.65 7.03 -10.32
N LYS A 242 -20.77 6.26 -10.95
CA LYS A 242 -20.68 4.80 -10.74
C LYS A 242 -20.39 4.46 -9.28
N ALA A 243 -19.41 5.12 -8.67
CA ALA A 243 -19.02 4.89 -7.28
C ALA A 243 -20.14 5.15 -6.25
N LEU A 244 -21.12 5.98 -6.60
CA LEU A 244 -22.32 6.24 -5.78
C LEU A 244 -23.47 5.30 -6.17
N GLN A 245 -23.74 5.18 -7.45
CA GLN A 245 -24.96 4.53 -7.95
C GLN A 245 -24.91 3.01 -7.88
N GLU A 246 -23.77 2.39 -8.25
CA GLU A 246 -23.66 0.92 -8.31
C GLU A 246 -23.85 0.26 -6.94
N PRO A 247 -23.24 0.74 -5.84
CA PRO A 247 -23.47 0.18 -4.52
C PRO A 247 -24.92 0.35 -4.03
N ALA A 248 -25.52 1.50 -4.33
CA ALA A 248 -26.92 1.75 -3.96
C ALA A 248 -27.86 0.82 -4.74
N GLN A 249 -27.63 0.65 -6.03
CA GLN A 249 -28.43 -0.25 -6.88
C GLN A 249 -28.32 -1.71 -6.44
N ALA A 250 -27.12 -2.16 -6.06
CA ALA A 250 -26.92 -3.50 -5.51
C ALA A 250 -27.72 -3.73 -4.22
N ALA A 251 -27.99 -2.65 -3.48
CA ALA A 251 -28.85 -2.66 -2.29
C ALA A 251 -30.33 -2.32 -2.58
N GLY A 252 -30.72 -2.25 -3.86
CA GLY A 252 -32.11 -1.99 -4.30
C GLY A 252 -32.54 -0.51 -4.23
N VAL A 253 -31.60 0.41 -4.17
CA VAL A 253 -31.84 1.87 -4.06
C VAL A 253 -31.31 2.59 -5.29
N ALA A 254 -32.06 3.56 -5.79
CA ALA A 254 -31.62 4.43 -6.87
C ALA A 254 -31.30 5.85 -6.36
N PHE A 255 -30.51 6.58 -7.13
CA PHE A 255 -30.35 8.02 -7.00
C PHE A 255 -31.03 8.73 -8.18
N GLU A 256 -31.58 9.90 -7.95
CA GLU A 256 -31.93 10.81 -9.03
C GLU A 256 -30.66 11.33 -9.73
N ALA A 257 -30.71 11.53 -11.05
CA ALA A 257 -29.57 12.06 -11.79
C ALA A 257 -29.09 13.42 -11.24
N ALA A 258 -30.03 14.32 -10.92
CA ALA A 258 -29.71 15.62 -10.32
C ALA A 258 -29.04 15.50 -8.94
N ALA A 259 -29.35 14.46 -8.15
CA ALA A 259 -28.70 14.19 -6.88
C ALA A 259 -27.24 13.77 -7.08
N LEU A 260 -26.96 12.89 -8.04
CA LEU A 260 -25.60 12.45 -8.38
C LEU A 260 -24.74 13.61 -8.91
N ASP A 261 -25.31 14.45 -9.78
CA ASP A 261 -24.62 15.64 -10.30
C ASP A 261 -24.29 16.63 -9.18
N GLU A 262 -25.20 16.84 -8.23
CA GLU A 262 -24.96 17.72 -7.09
C GLU A 262 -23.84 17.16 -6.19
N VAL A 263 -23.86 15.87 -5.86
CA VAL A 263 -22.78 15.26 -5.08
C VAL A 263 -21.44 15.39 -5.79
N PHE A 264 -21.38 15.15 -7.11
CA PHE A 264 -20.15 15.37 -7.87
C PHE A 264 -19.70 16.83 -7.81
N HIS A 265 -20.64 17.77 -7.97
CA HIS A 265 -20.33 19.20 -7.93
C HIS A 265 -19.74 19.62 -6.57
N LEU A 266 -20.28 19.09 -5.48
CA LEU A 266 -19.81 19.37 -4.11
C LEU A 266 -18.48 18.69 -3.77
N THR A 267 -18.27 17.48 -4.24
CA THR A 267 -17.09 16.67 -3.90
C THR A 267 -15.94 16.82 -4.88
N LYS A 268 -16.20 17.33 -6.10
CA LYS A 268 -15.27 17.35 -7.24
C LYS A 268 -14.65 15.98 -7.52
N GLY A 269 -15.41 14.92 -7.26
CA GLY A 269 -14.98 13.54 -7.46
C GLY A 269 -13.99 13.01 -6.41
N TYR A 270 -13.83 13.70 -5.28
CA TYR A 270 -12.91 13.26 -4.24
C TYR A 270 -13.45 12.01 -3.53
N PRO A 271 -12.77 10.84 -3.61
CA PRO A 271 -13.33 9.55 -3.19
C PRO A 271 -13.84 9.52 -1.76
N TYR A 272 -13.07 10.09 -0.83
CA TYR A 272 -13.46 10.15 0.57
C TYR A 272 -14.77 10.93 0.77
N PHE A 273 -14.91 12.07 0.09
CA PHE A 273 -16.13 12.88 0.18
C PHE A 273 -17.31 12.20 -0.48
N LEU A 274 -17.09 11.47 -1.58
CA LEU A 274 -18.17 10.69 -2.21
C LEU A 274 -18.75 9.66 -1.23
N GLN A 275 -17.90 8.96 -0.48
CA GLN A 275 -18.34 8.00 0.53
C GLN A 275 -19.11 8.68 1.68
N GLU A 276 -18.64 9.83 2.17
CA GLU A 276 -19.34 10.60 3.21
C GLU A 276 -20.72 11.09 2.74
N TRP A 277 -20.80 11.64 1.53
CA TRP A 277 -22.06 12.07 0.95
C TRP A 277 -23.02 10.90 0.74
N GLY A 278 -22.55 9.80 0.17
CA GLY A 278 -23.36 8.59 -0.02
C GLY A 278 -23.89 8.05 1.32
N TYR A 279 -23.03 7.99 2.33
CA TYR A 279 -23.40 7.51 3.67
C TYR A 279 -24.48 8.35 4.32
N VAL A 280 -24.34 9.68 4.32
CA VAL A 280 -25.30 10.57 4.96
C VAL A 280 -26.61 10.63 4.18
N ALA A 281 -26.55 10.72 2.85
CA ALA A 281 -27.74 10.73 2.00
C ALA A 281 -28.56 9.45 2.14
N TRP A 282 -27.91 8.28 2.20
CA TRP A 282 -28.58 7.01 2.48
C TRP A 282 -29.31 7.03 3.81
N ASN A 283 -28.66 7.49 4.90
CA ASN A 283 -29.24 7.46 6.23
C ASN A 283 -30.38 8.48 6.41
N LEU A 284 -30.40 9.57 5.64
CA LEU A 284 -31.49 10.55 5.64
C LEU A 284 -32.67 10.13 4.77
N ALA A 285 -32.44 9.36 3.74
CA ALA A 285 -33.49 8.90 2.84
C ALA A 285 -34.45 7.93 3.53
N THR A 286 -35.74 8.12 3.35
CA THR A 286 -36.78 7.21 3.87
C THR A 286 -37.18 6.16 2.83
N GLU A 287 -37.08 6.50 1.54
CA GLU A 287 -37.46 5.67 0.41
C GLU A 287 -36.55 5.92 -0.81
N SER A 288 -36.63 5.07 -1.81
CA SER A 288 -35.96 5.21 -3.11
C SER A 288 -36.88 5.97 -4.09
N PRO A 289 -36.31 6.84 -4.94
CA PRO A 289 -34.88 7.18 -5.08
C PRO A 289 -34.38 8.21 -4.04
N ILE A 290 -33.05 8.25 -3.83
CA ILE A 290 -32.39 9.36 -3.12
C ILE A 290 -32.46 10.60 -4.02
N THR A 291 -33.19 11.61 -3.57
CA THR A 291 -33.51 12.81 -4.36
C THR A 291 -32.48 13.93 -4.16
N LEU A 292 -32.47 14.90 -5.06
CA LEU A 292 -31.68 16.13 -4.92
C LEU A 292 -31.93 16.83 -3.58
N LYS A 293 -33.19 16.87 -3.13
CA LYS A 293 -33.56 17.48 -1.84
C LYS A 293 -32.85 16.77 -0.67
N ILE A 294 -32.83 15.45 -0.65
CA ILE A 294 -32.13 14.67 0.39
C ILE A 294 -30.63 15.03 0.41
N VAL A 295 -29.98 15.14 -0.76
CA VAL A 295 -28.59 15.57 -0.86
C VAL A 295 -28.39 16.98 -0.30
N GLN A 296 -29.28 17.92 -0.61
CA GLN A 296 -29.23 19.28 -0.06
C GLN A 296 -29.40 19.30 1.46
N ASP A 297 -30.34 18.53 1.98
CA ASP A 297 -30.60 18.41 3.42
C ASP A 297 -29.42 17.73 4.16
N ALA A 298 -28.67 16.84 3.50
CA ALA A 298 -27.46 16.18 4.01
C ALA A 298 -26.30 17.13 4.28
N LYS A 299 -26.26 18.28 3.60
CA LYS A 299 -25.09 19.18 3.55
C LYS A 299 -24.53 19.54 4.92
N ASN A 300 -25.35 20.00 5.83
CA ASN A 300 -24.89 20.43 7.16
C ASN A 300 -24.33 19.26 7.98
N THR A 301 -24.95 18.09 7.85
CA THR A 301 -24.47 16.86 8.52
C THR A 301 -23.12 16.41 7.96
N VAL A 302 -22.96 16.42 6.65
CA VAL A 302 -21.67 16.06 6.01
C VAL A 302 -20.57 17.03 6.43
N ILE A 303 -20.83 18.35 6.38
CA ILE A 303 -19.84 19.36 6.80
C ILE A 303 -19.44 19.15 8.26
N ALA A 304 -20.40 18.99 9.17
CA ALA A 304 -20.10 18.76 10.59
C ALA A 304 -19.25 17.49 10.83
N ARG A 305 -19.49 16.42 10.05
CA ARG A 305 -18.69 15.19 10.10
C ARG A 305 -17.28 15.40 9.57
N LEU A 306 -17.13 16.15 8.49
CA LEU A 306 -15.81 16.46 7.90
C LEU A 306 -14.98 17.36 8.83
N ASP A 307 -15.60 18.37 9.44
CA ASP A 307 -14.94 19.27 10.39
C ASP A 307 -14.45 18.51 11.64
N ALA A 308 -15.21 17.54 12.11
CA ALA A 308 -14.83 16.71 13.25
C ALA A 308 -13.55 15.87 13.00
N ILE A 309 -13.22 15.59 11.74
CA ILE A 309 -12.03 14.81 11.36
C ILE A 309 -10.78 15.72 11.27
N HIS A 310 -10.95 16.99 10.97
CA HIS A 310 -9.83 17.96 10.88
C HIS A 310 -9.35 18.47 12.25
N VAL A 311 -10.04 18.10 13.35
CA VAL A 311 -9.71 18.49 14.72
C VAL A 311 -8.80 17.45 15.43
N ILE A 312 -8.51 16.34 14.76
CA ILE A 312 -7.53 15.32 15.20
C ILE A 312 -6.31 15.40 14.28
#